data_d793f999b75c58f5ebca3bf55e3ca922
#
_entry.id   d793f999b75c58f5ebca3bf55e3ca922
#
_cell.length_a   1.000
_cell.length_b   1.000
_cell.length_c   1.000
_cell.angle_alpha   90.00
_cell.angle_beta   90.00
_cell.angle_gamma   90.00
#
_symmetry.space_group_name_H-M   'P 1'
#
loop_
_entity.id
_entity.type
_entity.pdbx_description
1 polymer ?
#
loop_
_entity_poly.entity_id
_entity_poly.type
_entity_poly.pdbx_seq_one_letter_code
_entity_poly.pdbx_strand_id
1 'polypeptide(L)'
;MGSKRRIHYNSPVVLTFALLCLGSLLLGWLTGGWSTSRFFCVYRSGWGNPFTYVRLVGHVLGHADYAHFMGNMMLFLVIGPPLEEKYGSKRFLSCILVTAVVSGLVQMVFFPYTALLGASGIVFMLIVLSSLSGMRDGGIPLTLILVVILYLGGEVVDAVTMRDSVSQLTHIVGGLCGGVLGFFMSKQ
;
A
#
# COMPACT_ATOMS: atom_id res chain seq x y z
N MET A 1 -22.04 -36.72 8.93
CA MET A 1 -20.77 -36.33 9.53
C MET A 1 -20.57 -34.85 9.31
N GLY A 2 -20.78 -34.04 10.35
CA GLY A 2 -20.61 -32.58 10.24
C GLY A 2 -19.12 -32.22 10.18
N SER A 3 -18.65 -31.70 9.04
CA SER A 3 -17.30 -31.11 8.94
C SER A 3 -17.23 -29.93 9.92
N LYS A 4 -16.40 -30.05 10.97
CA LYS A 4 -16.08 -28.91 11.84
C LYS A 4 -15.37 -27.85 11.00
N ARG A 5 -16.05 -26.72 10.71
CA ARG A 5 -15.44 -25.56 10.07
C ARG A 5 -14.30 -25.08 10.95
N ARG A 6 -13.06 -25.20 10.49
CA ARG A 6 -11.87 -24.70 11.20
C ARG A 6 -11.52 -23.33 10.64
N ILE A 7 -11.17 -22.41 11.52
CA ILE A 7 -10.54 -21.13 11.12
C ILE A 7 -9.12 -21.48 10.67
N HIS A 8 -8.78 -21.07 9.44
CA HIS A 8 -7.45 -21.26 8.88
C HIS A 8 -6.72 -19.92 8.85
N TYR A 9 -5.45 -19.93 9.19
CA TYR A 9 -4.54 -18.82 8.99
C TYR A 9 -4.09 -18.85 7.53
N ASN A 10 -4.94 -18.28 6.65
CA ASN A 10 -4.65 -18.10 5.25
C ASN A 10 -3.97 -16.73 5.02
N SER A 11 -3.24 -16.57 3.90
CA SER A 11 -2.63 -15.29 3.50
C SER A 11 -1.76 -14.67 4.61
N PRO A 12 -0.65 -15.34 5.00
CA PRO A 12 0.15 -14.93 6.15
C PRO A 12 0.75 -13.53 6.02
N VAL A 13 1.11 -13.09 4.81
CA VAL A 13 1.65 -11.73 4.59
C VAL A 13 0.56 -10.68 4.81
N VAL A 14 -0.63 -10.91 4.26
CA VAL A 14 -1.77 -9.99 4.43
C VAL A 14 -2.12 -9.83 5.91
N LEU A 15 -2.30 -10.95 6.63
CA LEU A 15 -2.66 -10.90 8.04
C LEU A 15 -1.56 -10.28 8.90
N THR A 16 -0.29 -10.63 8.65
CA THR A 16 0.84 -10.05 9.39
C THR A 16 0.94 -8.55 9.14
N PHE A 17 0.81 -8.11 7.88
CA PHE A 17 0.85 -6.69 7.53
C PHE A 17 -0.27 -5.91 8.24
N ALA A 18 -1.51 -6.41 8.22
CA ALA A 18 -2.63 -5.77 8.89
C ALA A 18 -2.42 -5.67 10.42
N LEU A 19 -1.89 -6.73 11.05
CA LEU A 19 -1.55 -6.72 12.49
C LEU A 19 -0.42 -5.74 12.81
N LEU A 20 0.59 -5.61 11.94
CA LEU A 20 1.65 -4.62 12.09
C LEU A 20 1.12 -3.19 11.95
N CYS A 21 0.19 -2.93 11.03
CA CYS A 21 -0.49 -1.64 10.91
C CYS A 21 -1.30 -1.30 12.17
N LEU A 22 -2.05 -2.26 12.70
CA LEU A 22 -2.77 -2.08 13.97
C LEU A 22 -1.80 -1.81 15.12
N GLY A 23 -0.73 -2.59 15.22
CA GLY A 23 0.30 -2.41 16.23
C GLY A 23 0.96 -1.03 16.16
N SER A 24 1.28 -0.54 14.97
CA SER A 24 1.86 0.80 14.76
C SER A 24 0.89 1.91 15.18
N LEU A 25 -0.40 1.77 14.88
CA LEU A 25 -1.44 2.72 15.29
C LEU A 25 -1.58 2.76 16.83
N LEU A 26 -1.65 1.60 17.47
CA LEU A 26 -1.73 1.51 18.92
C LEU A 26 -0.48 2.09 19.60
N LEU A 27 0.72 1.78 19.08
CA LEU A 27 1.97 2.38 19.57
C LEU A 27 1.98 3.90 19.38
N GLY A 28 1.44 4.39 18.25
CA GLY A 28 1.28 5.82 18.01
C GLY A 28 0.43 6.49 19.10
N TRP A 29 -0.70 5.90 19.45
CA TRP A 29 -1.57 6.41 20.52
C TRP A 29 -0.90 6.36 21.90
N LEU A 30 -0.27 5.24 22.23
CA LEU A 30 0.41 5.06 23.52
C LEU A 30 1.60 6.01 23.71
N THR A 31 2.26 6.41 22.61
CA THR A 31 3.45 7.26 22.67
C THR A 31 3.18 8.72 22.31
N GLY A 32 1.90 9.13 22.19
CA GLY A 32 1.54 10.48 21.79
C GLY A 32 2.08 10.88 20.41
N GLY A 33 2.18 9.93 19.48
CA GLY A 33 2.66 10.15 18.10
C GLY A 33 4.18 10.05 17.93
N TRP A 34 4.93 9.88 19.02
CA TRP A 34 6.40 9.79 18.95
C TRP A 34 6.86 8.60 18.09
N SER A 35 6.29 7.41 18.27
CA SER A 35 6.65 6.22 17.49
C SER A 35 6.28 6.37 16.03
N THR A 36 5.13 7.00 15.73
CA THR A 36 4.67 7.27 14.37
C THR A 36 5.68 8.15 13.63
N SER A 37 6.09 9.26 14.21
CA SER A 37 7.05 10.18 13.58
C SER A 37 8.46 9.58 13.49
N ARG A 38 8.84 8.70 14.42
CA ARG A 38 10.20 8.12 14.47
C ARG A 38 10.39 6.96 13.51
N PHE A 39 9.36 6.09 13.33
CA PHE A 39 9.47 4.82 12.62
C PHE A 39 8.49 4.66 11.46
N PHE A 40 7.29 5.24 11.56
CA PHE A 40 6.16 4.95 10.69
C PHE A 40 5.70 6.14 9.85
N CYS A 41 6.62 7.08 9.59
CA CYS A 41 6.37 8.26 8.77
C CYS A 41 7.64 8.61 7.99
N VAL A 42 7.59 8.65 6.66
CA VAL A 42 8.74 8.99 5.82
C VAL A 42 8.71 10.48 5.47
N TYR A 43 9.86 11.12 5.63
CA TYR A 43 10.11 12.52 5.29
C TYR A 43 11.60 12.67 4.91
N ARG A 44 11.94 13.78 4.25
CA ARG A 44 13.32 14.05 3.84
C ARG A 44 14.26 14.10 5.06
N SER A 45 15.25 13.26 5.06
CA SER A 45 16.29 13.18 6.10
C SER A 45 17.61 12.69 5.52
N GLY A 46 18.71 12.95 6.23
CA GLY A 46 20.04 12.56 5.78
C GLY A 46 20.23 11.03 5.72
N TRP A 47 20.95 10.56 4.72
CA TRP A 47 21.25 9.14 4.54
C TRP A 47 22.15 8.53 5.62
N GLY A 48 22.90 9.37 6.37
CA GLY A 48 23.67 8.93 7.54
C GLY A 48 22.80 8.58 8.75
N ASN A 49 21.51 8.90 8.75
CA ASN A 49 20.61 8.55 9.83
C ASN A 49 20.00 7.16 9.58
N PRO A 50 20.25 6.15 10.44
CA PRO A 50 19.73 4.79 10.25
C PRO A 50 18.19 4.71 10.22
N PHE A 51 17.50 5.64 10.91
CA PHE A 51 16.05 5.70 10.89
C PHE A 51 15.46 6.10 9.52
N THR A 52 16.27 6.70 8.63
CA THR A 52 15.84 6.96 7.25
C THR A 52 15.46 5.68 6.55
N TYR A 53 16.28 4.63 6.67
CA TYR A 53 16.02 3.32 6.06
C TYR A 53 14.82 2.61 6.67
N VAL A 54 14.65 2.72 7.99
CA VAL A 54 13.46 2.17 8.69
C VAL A 54 12.20 2.85 8.17
N ARG A 55 12.20 4.17 8.04
CA ARG A 55 11.07 4.95 7.56
C ARG A 55 10.73 4.68 6.09
N LEU A 56 11.73 4.40 5.23
CA LEU A 56 11.47 4.03 3.83
C LEU A 56 10.55 2.82 3.68
N VAL A 57 10.55 1.91 4.64
CA VAL A 57 9.68 0.74 4.63
C VAL A 57 8.56 0.87 5.66
N GLY A 58 8.85 1.46 6.81
CA GLY A 58 7.91 1.53 7.93
C GLY A 58 6.72 2.47 7.70
N HIS A 59 6.84 3.47 6.83
CA HIS A 59 5.79 4.44 6.61
C HIS A 59 4.47 3.84 6.12
N VAL A 60 4.52 2.73 5.37
CA VAL A 60 3.32 2.04 4.90
C VAL A 60 2.54 1.33 6.03
N LEU A 61 3.15 1.16 7.20
CA LEU A 61 2.51 0.62 8.40
C LEU A 61 1.87 1.73 9.25
N GLY A 62 2.31 2.98 9.09
CA GLY A 62 1.82 4.13 9.85
C GLY A 62 0.42 4.55 9.41
N HIS A 63 -0.39 5.01 10.36
CA HIS A 63 -1.71 5.61 10.08
C HIS A 63 -1.93 6.80 11.01
N ALA A 64 -2.51 7.87 10.47
CA ALA A 64 -2.75 9.11 11.23
C ALA A 64 -3.80 8.92 12.33
N ASP A 65 -4.85 8.17 12.00
CA ASP A 65 -5.99 7.90 12.87
C ASP A 65 -6.67 6.57 12.52
N TYR A 66 -7.71 6.25 13.27
CA TYR A 66 -8.49 5.02 13.08
C TYR A 66 -9.27 4.98 11.77
N ALA A 67 -9.80 6.12 11.30
CA ALA A 67 -10.55 6.18 10.04
C ALA A 67 -9.63 5.90 8.85
N HIS A 68 -8.43 6.50 8.84
CA HIS A 68 -7.38 6.24 7.84
C HIS A 68 -6.94 4.76 7.84
N PHE A 69 -6.72 4.17 9.04
CA PHE A 69 -6.41 2.75 9.18
C PHE A 69 -7.54 1.87 8.61
N MET A 70 -8.79 2.11 8.99
CA MET A 70 -9.93 1.31 8.54
C MET A 70 -10.13 1.40 7.03
N GLY A 71 -10.02 2.59 6.43
CA GLY A 71 -10.14 2.78 4.98
C GLY A 71 -9.13 1.94 4.21
N ASN A 72 -7.86 1.93 4.64
CA ASN A 72 -6.83 1.11 4.03
C ASN A 72 -7.04 -0.39 4.28
N MET A 73 -7.29 -0.80 5.52
CA MET A 73 -7.37 -2.21 5.89
C MET A 73 -8.59 -2.91 5.31
N MET A 74 -9.73 -2.24 5.16
CA MET A 74 -10.90 -2.81 4.50
C MET A 74 -10.56 -3.26 3.07
N LEU A 75 -9.96 -2.41 2.27
CA LEU A 75 -9.55 -2.74 0.89
C LEU A 75 -8.42 -3.77 0.87
N PHE A 76 -7.41 -3.60 1.73
CA PHE A 76 -6.26 -4.49 1.80
C PHE A 76 -6.66 -5.93 2.15
N LEU A 77 -7.57 -6.13 3.13
CA LEU A 77 -8.06 -7.45 3.55
C LEU A 77 -9.02 -8.10 2.55
N VAL A 78 -9.68 -7.31 1.69
CA VAL A 78 -10.54 -7.84 0.63
C VAL A 78 -9.73 -8.24 -0.60
N ILE A 79 -8.78 -7.41 -1.02
CA ILE A 79 -8.03 -7.59 -2.28
C ILE A 79 -6.78 -8.44 -2.08
N GLY A 80 -6.14 -8.32 -0.92
CA GLY A 80 -4.85 -8.96 -0.63
C GLY A 80 -4.87 -10.49 -0.67
N PRO A 81 -5.79 -11.17 0.04
CA PRO A 81 -5.77 -12.63 0.13
C PRO A 81 -5.82 -13.36 -1.21
N PRO A 82 -6.73 -13.02 -2.16
CA PRO A 82 -6.74 -13.64 -3.48
C PRO A 82 -5.43 -13.44 -4.27
N LEU A 83 -4.79 -12.27 -4.10
CA LEU A 83 -3.52 -11.97 -4.76
C LEU A 83 -2.35 -12.72 -4.12
N GLU A 84 -2.31 -12.81 -2.78
CA GLU A 84 -1.29 -13.61 -2.09
C GLU A 84 -1.42 -15.10 -2.44
N GLU A 85 -2.65 -15.63 -2.53
CA GLU A 85 -2.90 -17.00 -2.95
C GLU A 85 -2.43 -17.24 -4.41
N LYS A 86 -2.75 -16.29 -5.31
CA LYS A 86 -2.40 -16.38 -6.73
C LYS A 86 -0.90 -16.32 -6.99
N TYR A 87 -0.19 -15.39 -6.37
CA TYR A 87 1.22 -15.10 -6.66
C TYR A 87 2.20 -15.70 -5.67
N GLY A 88 1.70 -16.18 -4.53
CA GLY A 88 2.48 -16.70 -3.41
C GLY A 88 3.04 -15.60 -2.51
N SER A 89 3.18 -15.91 -1.22
CA SER A 89 3.56 -14.97 -0.16
C SER A 89 4.87 -14.24 -0.42
N LYS A 90 5.88 -14.91 -1.00
CA LYS A 90 7.19 -14.27 -1.26
C LYS A 90 7.10 -13.16 -2.30
N ARG A 91 6.41 -13.41 -3.42
CA ARG A 91 6.23 -12.39 -4.48
C ARG A 91 5.32 -11.27 -4.01
N PHE A 92 4.25 -11.61 -3.29
CA PHE A 92 3.33 -10.64 -2.71
C PHE A 92 4.06 -9.69 -1.74
N LEU A 93 4.88 -10.22 -0.82
CA LEU A 93 5.72 -9.42 0.07
C LEU A 93 6.70 -8.54 -0.70
N SER A 94 7.33 -9.08 -1.75
CA SER A 94 8.25 -8.30 -2.60
C SER A 94 7.54 -7.12 -3.25
N CYS A 95 6.30 -7.29 -3.71
CA CYS A 95 5.49 -6.19 -4.27
C CYS A 95 5.25 -5.08 -3.24
N ILE A 96 4.88 -5.46 -2.01
CA ILE A 96 4.71 -4.52 -0.89
C ILE A 96 5.99 -3.75 -0.62
N LEU A 97 7.13 -4.45 -0.47
CA LEU A 97 8.41 -3.83 -0.13
C LEU A 97 8.92 -2.90 -1.24
N VAL A 98 8.83 -3.32 -2.50
CA VAL A 98 9.22 -2.48 -3.65
C VAL A 98 8.37 -1.21 -3.68
N THR A 99 7.05 -1.34 -3.56
CA THR A 99 6.14 -0.18 -3.56
C THR A 99 6.43 0.75 -2.38
N ALA A 100 6.68 0.22 -1.18
CA ALA A 100 7.05 1.01 -0.01
C ALA A 100 8.34 1.81 -0.26
N VAL A 101 9.40 1.16 -0.73
CA VAL A 101 10.68 1.84 -0.99
C VAL A 101 10.52 2.90 -2.08
N VAL A 102 9.85 2.59 -3.19
CA VAL A 102 9.65 3.53 -4.30
C VAL A 102 8.85 4.75 -3.85
N SER A 103 7.71 4.54 -3.17
CA SER A 103 6.88 5.66 -2.68
C SER A 103 7.62 6.50 -1.63
N GLY A 104 8.36 5.87 -0.72
CA GLY A 104 9.19 6.57 0.26
C GLY A 104 10.31 7.40 -0.37
N LEU A 105 10.98 6.89 -1.41
CA LEU A 105 12.00 7.63 -2.17
C LEU A 105 11.38 8.80 -2.92
N VAL A 106 10.25 8.60 -3.59
CA VAL A 106 9.52 9.67 -4.28
C VAL A 106 9.13 10.77 -3.29
N GLN A 107 8.61 10.42 -2.11
CA GLN A 107 8.30 11.37 -1.05
C GLN A 107 9.53 12.20 -0.66
N MET A 108 10.66 11.56 -0.38
CA MET A 108 11.87 12.25 0.04
C MET A 108 12.46 13.19 -1.01
N VAL A 109 12.32 12.85 -2.30
CA VAL A 109 12.85 13.62 -3.42
C VAL A 109 11.95 14.79 -3.77
N PHE A 110 10.66 14.55 -3.97
CA PHE A 110 9.74 15.53 -4.53
C PHE A 110 9.00 16.38 -3.49
N PHE A 111 8.88 15.89 -2.24
CA PHE A 111 8.15 16.58 -1.18
C PHE A 111 8.99 16.79 0.09
N PRO A 112 10.03 17.64 0.02
CA PRO A 112 11.01 17.78 1.11
C PRO A 112 10.45 18.36 2.41
N TYR A 113 9.29 19.04 2.35
CA TYR A 113 8.70 19.76 3.48
C TYR A 113 7.47 19.07 4.06
N THR A 114 7.12 17.91 3.56
CA THR A 114 5.97 17.13 4.02
C THR A 114 6.39 15.74 4.44
N ALA A 115 5.49 15.04 5.08
CA ALA A 115 5.70 13.68 5.55
C ALA A 115 4.60 12.77 5.01
N LEU A 116 4.94 11.52 4.69
CA LEU A 116 4.02 10.52 4.18
C LEU A 116 3.92 9.36 5.17
N LEU A 117 2.70 8.90 5.41
CA LEU A 117 2.39 7.65 6.11
C LEU A 117 1.08 7.06 5.57
N GLY A 118 0.96 5.75 5.63
CA GLY A 118 -0.25 5.04 5.21
C GLY A 118 0.01 3.90 4.23
N ALA A 119 -0.88 2.93 4.26
CA ALA A 119 -0.86 1.78 3.35
C ALA A 119 -1.51 2.08 1.98
N SER A 120 -1.99 3.30 1.74
CA SER A 120 -2.78 3.64 0.55
C SER A 120 -2.05 3.37 -0.77
N GLY A 121 -0.75 3.68 -0.86
CA GLY A 121 0.07 3.33 -2.02
C GLY A 121 0.13 1.82 -2.29
N ILE A 122 0.18 1.00 -1.23
CA ILE A 122 0.09 -0.47 -1.33
C ILE A 122 -1.30 -0.89 -1.80
N VAL A 123 -2.37 -0.31 -1.24
CA VAL A 123 -3.74 -0.60 -1.66
C VAL A 123 -3.93 -0.31 -3.15
N PHE A 124 -3.43 0.81 -3.64
CA PHE A 124 -3.46 1.16 -5.06
C PHE A 124 -2.70 0.16 -5.93
N MET A 125 -1.50 -0.22 -5.51
CA MET A 125 -0.73 -1.26 -6.17
C MET A 125 -1.54 -2.55 -6.27
N LEU A 126 -2.20 -2.98 -5.20
CA LEU A 126 -3.02 -4.20 -5.20
C LEU A 126 -4.27 -4.09 -6.09
N ILE A 127 -4.93 -2.93 -6.15
CA ILE A 127 -6.07 -2.69 -7.02
C ILE A 127 -5.67 -2.87 -8.49
N VAL A 128 -4.58 -2.24 -8.92
CA VAL A 128 -4.07 -2.36 -10.29
C VAL A 128 -3.60 -3.79 -10.57
N LEU A 129 -2.87 -4.40 -9.64
CA LEU A 129 -2.39 -5.78 -9.76
C LEU A 129 -3.57 -6.77 -9.86
N SER A 130 -4.63 -6.58 -9.07
CA SER A 130 -5.86 -7.38 -9.12
C SER A 130 -6.54 -7.29 -10.49
N SER A 131 -6.66 -6.08 -11.01
CA SER A 131 -7.25 -5.83 -12.32
C SER A 131 -6.46 -6.49 -13.45
N LEU A 132 -5.12 -6.41 -13.40
CA LEU A 132 -4.24 -7.09 -14.36
C LEU A 132 -4.25 -8.61 -14.20
N SER A 133 -4.51 -9.10 -12.99
CA SER A 133 -4.55 -10.55 -12.72
C SER A 133 -5.68 -11.27 -13.45
N GLY A 134 -6.70 -10.54 -13.90
CA GLY A 134 -7.81 -11.03 -14.70
C GLY A 134 -7.58 -10.98 -16.21
N MET A 135 -6.41 -10.55 -16.69
CA MET A 135 -6.08 -10.52 -18.12
C MET A 135 -6.09 -11.94 -18.70
N ARG A 136 -6.88 -12.15 -19.75
CA ARG A 136 -6.92 -13.36 -20.56
C ARG A 136 -6.66 -12.96 -22.02
N ASP A 137 -5.93 -13.80 -22.75
CA ASP A 137 -5.69 -13.65 -24.20
C ASP A 137 -5.14 -12.28 -24.63
N GLY A 138 -4.39 -11.59 -23.76
CA GLY A 138 -3.79 -10.30 -24.06
C GLY A 138 -4.77 -9.11 -24.05
N GLY A 139 -6.04 -9.34 -23.73
CA GLY A 139 -7.06 -8.29 -23.60
C GLY A 139 -6.88 -7.45 -22.34
N ILE A 140 -7.16 -6.14 -22.43
CA ILE A 140 -7.17 -5.23 -21.28
C ILE A 140 -8.52 -5.41 -20.54
N PRO A 141 -8.53 -5.78 -19.25
CA PRO A 141 -9.77 -5.92 -18.49
C PRO A 141 -10.51 -4.59 -18.38
N LEU A 142 -11.82 -4.61 -18.62
CA LEU A 142 -12.66 -3.42 -18.43
C LEU A 142 -12.57 -2.88 -17.00
N THR A 143 -12.42 -3.78 -16.02
CA THR A 143 -12.23 -3.40 -14.62
C THR A 143 -10.97 -2.56 -14.40
N LEU A 144 -9.87 -2.84 -15.11
CA LEU A 144 -8.67 -2.02 -15.06
C LEU A 144 -8.94 -0.61 -15.62
N ILE A 145 -9.64 -0.53 -16.75
CA ILE A 145 -10.00 0.76 -17.36
C ILE A 145 -10.87 1.57 -16.40
N LEU A 146 -11.89 0.96 -15.80
CA LEU A 146 -12.77 1.62 -14.83
C LEU A 146 -12.02 2.06 -13.57
N VAL A 147 -11.15 1.21 -13.04
CA VAL A 147 -10.31 1.55 -11.89
C VAL A 147 -9.41 2.74 -12.22
N VAL A 148 -8.72 2.73 -13.36
CA VAL A 148 -7.87 3.83 -13.79
C VAL A 148 -8.69 5.13 -13.93
N ILE A 149 -9.86 5.08 -14.59
CA ILE A 149 -10.72 6.27 -14.76
C ILE A 149 -11.21 6.80 -13.41
N LEU A 150 -11.76 5.93 -12.55
CA LEU A 150 -12.34 6.35 -11.27
C LEU A 150 -11.27 6.86 -10.30
N TYR A 151 -10.12 6.20 -10.24
CA TYR A 151 -9.05 6.60 -9.35
C TYR A 151 -8.27 7.80 -9.86
N LEU A 152 -7.76 7.78 -11.09
CA LEU A 152 -7.07 8.95 -11.64
C LEU A 152 -8.02 10.14 -11.76
N GLY A 153 -9.29 9.89 -12.11
CA GLY A 153 -10.31 10.94 -12.12
C GLY A 153 -10.55 11.53 -10.73
N GLY A 154 -10.66 10.70 -9.70
CA GLY A 154 -10.76 11.14 -8.30
C GLY A 154 -9.53 11.92 -7.86
N GLU A 155 -8.33 11.41 -8.11
CA GLU A 155 -7.07 12.07 -7.78
C GLU A 155 -6.92 13.44 -8.46
N VAL A 156 -7.36 13.57 -9.73
CA VAL A 156 -7.35 14.86 -10.45
C VAL A 156 -8.34 15.83 -9.81
N VAL A 157 -9.54 15.37 -9.43
CA VAL A 157 -10.53 16.20 -8.73
C VAL A 157 -9.98 16.66 -7.37
N ASP A 158 -9.40 15.76 -6.60
CA ASP A 158 -8.81 16.08 -5.29
C ASP A 158 -7.60 17.01 -5.42
N ALA A 159 -6.76 16.82 -6.46
CA ALA A 159 -5.64 17.74 -6.77
C ALA A 159 -6.10 19.18 -6.99
N VAL A 160 -7.23 19.33 -7.67
CA VAL A 160 -7.79 20.66 -7.99
C VAL A 160 -8.52 21.25 -6.78
N THR A 161 -9.18 20.42 -5.96
CA THR A 161 -10.07 20.89 -4.87
C THR A 161 -9.42 20.94 -3.50
N MET A 162 -8.58 19.95 -3.14
CA MET A 162 -8.11 19.72 -1.77
C MET A 162 -6.65 20.12 -1.49
N ARG A 163 -5.86 20.45 -2.49
CA ARG A 163 -4.44 20.86 -2.39
C ARG A 163 -3.50 19.84 -1.70
N ASP A 164 -3.86 18.58 -1.61
CA ASP A 164 -3.00 17.53 -1.06
C ASP A 164 -2.28 16.74 -2.17
N SER A 165 -1.23 17.36 -2.73
CA SER A 165 -0.42 16.77 -3.80
C SER A 165 0.41 15.55 -3.38
N VAL A 166 0.64 15.35 -2.07
CA VAL A 166 1.46 14.24 -1.53
C VAL A 166 0.74 12.91 -1.61
N SER A 167 -0.51 12.87 -1.14
CA SER A 167 -1.35 11.67 -1.17
C SER A 167 -1.55 11.20 -2.61
N GLN A 168 -1.86 12.11 -3.51
CA GLN A 168 -2.14 11.83 -4.91
C GLN A 168 -0.95 11.21 -5.65
N LEU A 169 0.25 11.79 -5.52
CA LEU A 169 1.43 11.21 -6.15
C LEU A 169 1.74 9.82 -5.61
N THR A 170 1.54 9.59 -4.32
CA THR A 170 1.73 8.26 -3.70
C THR A 170 0.80 7.21 -4.29
N HIS A 171 -0.45 7.58 -4.55
CA HIS A 171 -1.43 6.70 -5.19
C HIS A 171 -1.03 6.40 -6.64
N ILE A 172 -0.60 7.40 -7.40
CA ILE A 172 -0.10 7.22 -8.78
C ILE A 172 1.12 6.29 -8.78
N VAL A 173 2.07 6.51 -7.87
CA VAL A 173 3.26 5.66 -7.72
C VAL A 173 2.86 4.22 -7.37
N GLY A 174 1.92 4.02 -6.44
CA GLY A 174 1.38 2.71 -6.11
C GLY A 174 0.77 2.02 -7.33
N GLY A 175 -0.07 2.73 -8.07
CA GLY A 175 -0.68 2.22 -9.32
C GLY A 175 0.35 1.84 -10.38
N LEU A 176 1.39 2.66 -10.59
CA LEU A 176 2.49 2.36 -11.50
C LEU A 176 3.28 1.13 -11.06
N CYS A 177 3.58 0.99 -9.76
CA CYS A 177 4.21 -0.21 -9.22
C CYS A 177 3.35 -1.45 -9.50
N GLY A 178 2.02 -1.36 -9.27
CA GLY A 178 1.07 -2.44 -9.56
C GLY A 178 1.06 -2.82 -11.04
N GLY A 179 1.09 -1.83 -11.94
CA GLY A 179 1.15 -2.03 -13.38
C GLY A 179 2.42 -2.77 -13.81
N VAL A 180 3.58 -2.28 -13.39
CA VAL A 180 4.89 -2.85 -13.73
C VAL A 180 5.03 -4.27 -13.15
N LEU A 181 4.76 -4.44 -11.85
CA LEU A 181 4.86 -5.73 -11.18
C LEU A 181 3.88 -6.75 -11.77
N GLY A 182 2.63 -6.33 -12.06
CA GLY A 182 1.62 -7.18 -12.68
C GLY A 182 2.02 -7.66 -14.06
N PHE A 183 2.62 -6.78 -14.87
CA PHE A 183 3.12 -7.15 -16.19
C PHE A 183 4.24 -8.22 -16.12
N PHE A 184 5.17 -8.08 -15.20
CA PHE A 184 6.23 -9.10 -15.04
C PHE A 184 5.72 -10.41 -14.46
N MET A 185 4.71 -10.36 -13.58
CA MET A 185 4.15 -11.58 -12.97
C MET A 185 3.14 -12.30 -13.86
N SER A 186 2.50 -11.63 -14.81
CA SER A 186 1.56 -12.25 -15.76
C SER A 186 2.26 -13.10 -16.84
N LYS A 187 3.55 -12.90 -17.04
CA LYS A 187 4.37 -13.65 -18.03
C LYS A 187 4.93 -14.98 -17.51
N GLN A 188 4.64 -15.33 -16.28
CA GLN A 188 5.08 -16.57 -15.63
C GLN A 188 3.91 -17.49 -15.31
#